data_3b2cc97850f3cea7ac579d3c0c3c422d
#
_entry.id   3b2cc97850f3cea7ac579d3c0c3c422d
#
_cell.length_a   1.000
_cell.length_b   1.000
_cell.length_c   1.000
_cell.angle_alpha   90.00
_cell.angle_beta   90.00
_cell.angle_gamma   90.00
#
_symmetry.space_group_name_H-M   'P 1'
#
loop_
_entity.id
_entity.type
_entity.pdbx_description
1 polymer ?
#
loop_
_entity_poly.entity_id
_entity_poly.type
_entity_poly.pdbx_seq_one_letter_code
_entity_poly.pdbx_strand_id
1 'polypeptide(L)'
;TDMTQPDSKKYGRPDDERIIPFMKIAKPAAIFSIILTIASLFFIVTKGLNLGLDFTGGVSAELNYAQPANQTEVIKALNQAGFKDAVVQTLGSNKDLLVRMPPQELEVEDLSNAITKAAQLPNNAAEVHKVDSVGGQVGNELYVRSAGAVGLALLLMLVYVTIRFEFKLAIGAVLSLCHDVLVTVGVFAMMQWPFDLTVLAAILALLGFSLNDNIVVSDRIRE
;
A
#
# COMPACT_ATOMS: atom_id res chain seq x y z
N THR A 1 -4.35 61.05 42.11
CA THR A 1 -3.36 60.15 41.48
C THR A 1 -4.09 59.32 40.46
N ASP A 2 -4.03 59.83 39.23
CA ASP A 2 -4.69 59.31 38.07
C ASP A 2 -3.87 58.12 37.53
N MET A 3 -4.32 56.91 37.74
CA MET A 3 -3.75 55.73 37.08
C MET A 3 -4.40 55.57 35.71
N THR A 4 -3.79 56.22 34.71
CA THR A 4 -4.12 56.06 33.31
C THR A 4 -4.04 54.60 32.94
N GLN A 5 -5.18 54.00 32.58
CA GLN A 5 -5.25 52.68 31.97
C GLN A 5 -4.37 52.66 30.72
N PRO A 6 -3.56 51.64 30.49
CA PRO A 6 -2.79 51.53 29.25
C PRO A 6 -3.76 51.37 28.10
N ASP A 7 -3.56 52.24 27.10
CA ASP A 7 -4.34 52.39 25.88
C ASP A 7 -4.37 51.03 25.13
N SER A 8 -5.49 50.31 25.22
CA SER A 8 -5.74 49.04 24.56
C SER A 8 -5.74 49.11 23.02
N LYS A 9 -5.58 50.31 22.45
CA LYS A 9 -5.48 50.56 21.00
C LYS A 9 -4.07 50.35 20.43
N LYS A 10 -3.05 50.05 21.24
CA LYS A 10 -1.65 49.95 20.79
C LYS A 10 -1.20 48.52 20.43
N TYR A 11 -2.00 47.52 20.75
CA TYR A 11 -1.87 46.19 20.18
C TYR A 11 -2.88 46.08 19.06
N GLY A 12 -2.42 46.42 17.86
CA GLY A 12 -3.21 46.22 16.64
C GLY A 12 -3.77 44.81 16.65
N ARG A 13 -5.10 44.67 16.68
CA ARG A 13 -5.72 43.44 16.23
C ARG A 13 -5.15 43.22 14.84
N PRO A 14 -4.63 42.03 14.52
CA PRO A 14 -4.34 41.70 13.15
C PRO A 14 -5.69 41.49 12.43
N ASP A 15 -6.37 42.62 12.13
CA ASP A 15 -7.64 42.61 11.38
C ASP A 15 -7.41 42.20 9.92
N ASP A 16 -6.17 41.87 9.54
CA ASP A 16 -5.77 41.39 8.21
C ASP A 16 -5.39 39.90 8.16
N GLU A 17 -5.61 39.12 9.22
CA GLU A 17 -5.53 37.68 9.07
C GLU A 17 -6.66 37.24 8.14
N ARG A 18 -6.28 36.89 6.89
CA ARG A 18 -7.16 36.19 5.94
C ARG A 18 -7.73 34.97 6.61
N ILE A 19 -8.88 35.10 7.26
CA ILE A 19 -9.63 33.99 7.83
C ILE A 19 -10.07 33.12 6.66
N ILE A 20 -9.31 32.06 6.41
CA ILE A 20 -9.69 31.05 5.41
C ILE A 20 -10.90 30.33 5.99
N PRO A 21 -12.08 30.39 5.38
CA PRO A 21 -13.27 29.71 5.89
C PRO A 21 -13.14 28.20 5.65
N PHE A 22 -12.23 27.57 6.38
CA PHE A 22 -11.87 26.14 6.26
C PHE A 22 -13.11 25.23 6.33
N MET A 23 -14.06 25.56 7.20
CA MET A 23 -15.29 24.77 7.37
C MET A 23 -16.23 24.78 6.16
N LYS A 24 -16.08 25.71 5.21
CA LYS A 24 -16.83 25.67 3.95
C LYS A 24 -16.43 24.49 3.08
N ILE A 25 -15.19 24.02 3.21
CA ILE A 25 -14.63 22.88 2.44
C ILE A 25 -14.97 21.54 3.12
N ALA A 26 -15.39 21.55 4.39
CA ALA A 26 -15.65 20.31 5.14
C ALA A 26 -16.70 19.40 4.49
N LYS A 27 -17.83 19.99 3.99
CA LYS A 27 -18.90 19.21 3.33
C LYS A 27 -18.43 18.54 2.02
N PRO A 28 -17.84 19.27 1.04
CA PRO A 28 -17.33 18.64 -0.17
C PRO A 28 -16.20 17.64 0.10
N ALA A 29 -15.33 17.91 1.08
CA ALA A 29 -14.28 16.97 1.49
C ALA A 29 -14.87 15.66 2.07
N ALA A 30 -15.89 15.77 2.92
CA ALA A 30 -16.57 14.58 3.47
C ALA A 30 -17.26 13.75 2.37
N ILE A 31 -17.92 14.40 1.41
CA ILE A 31 -18.54 13.69 0.27
C ILE A 31 -17.47 12.98 -0.56
N PHE A 32 -16.37 13.65 -0.86
CA PHE A 32 -15.25 13.06 -1.59
C PHE A 32 -14.66 11.86 -0.86
N SER A 33 -14.44 11.97 0.46
CA SER A 33 -13.95 10.89 1.32
C SER A 33 -14.89 9.67 1.32
N ILE A 34 -16.20 9.90 1.41
CA ILE A 34 -17.21 8.81 1.35
C ILE A 34 -17.17 8.10 0.00
N ILE A 35 -17.11 8.87 -1.10
CA ILE A 35 -17.03 8.29 -2.45
C ILE A 35 -15.76 7.45 -2.59
N LEU A 36 -14.63 7.95 -2.10
CA LEU A 36 -13.34 7.27 -2.15
C LEU A 36 -13.38 5.97 -1.33
N THR A 37 -13.99 6.00 -0.15
CA THR A 37 -14.19 4.83 0.72
C THR A 37 -15.04 3.77 0.03
N ILE A 38 -16.16 4.15 -0.57
CA ILE A 38 -17.05 3.22 -1.29
C ILE A 38 -16.33 2.62 -2.50
N ALA A 39 -15.61 3.44 -3.27
CA ALA A 39 -14.83 2.97 -4.41
C ALA A 39 -13.73 1.98 -3.97
N SER A 40 -13.02 2.28 -2.87
CA SER A 40 -12.01 1.39 -2.30
C SER A 40 -12.59 0.05 -1.91
N LEU A 41 -13.72 0.06 -1.19
CA LEU A 41 -14.42 -1.17 -0.79
C LEU A 41 -14.87 -1.98 -2.03
N PHE A 42 -15.41 -1.30 -3.02
CA PHE A 42 -15.84 -1.93 -4.27
C PHE A 42 -14.67 -2.65 -4.97
N PHE A 43 -13.52 -2.00 -5.11
CA PHE A 43 -12.37 -2.63 -5.76
C PHE A 43 -11.76 -3.76 -4.92
N ILE A 44 -11.71 -3.64 -3.60
CA ILE A 44 -11.24 -4.70 -2.71
C ILE A 44 -12.13 -5.95 -2.85
N VAL A 45 -13.47 -5.77 -2.89
CA VAL A 45 -14.40 -6.90 -2.98
C VAL A 45 -14.46 -7.51 -4.37
N THR A 46 -14.40 -6.70 -5.44
CA THR A 46 -14.57 -7.18 -6.82
C THR A 46 -13.30 -7.71 -7.45
N LYS A 47 -12.16 -7.02 -7.24
CA LYS A 47 -10.87 -7.42 -7.81
C LYS A 47 -9.99 -8.17 -6.82
N GLY A 48 -10.18 -7.95 -5.52
CA GLY A 48 -9.28 -8.45 -4.49
C GLY A 48 -7.92 -7.75 -4.50
N LEU A 49 -7.04 -8.17 -3.60
CA LEU A 49 -5.64 -7.73 -3.56
C LEU A 49 -4.78 -8.67 -4.40
N ASN A 50 -3.90 -8.11 -5.19
CA ASN A 50 -2.84 -8.86 -5.85
C ASN A 50 -1.71 -9.13 -4.84
N LEU A 51 -1.86 -10.21 -4.04
CA LEU A 51 -0.89 -10.55 -3.02
C LEU A 51 0.48 -10.85 -3.63
N GLY A 52 1.52 -10.30 -3.01
CA GLY A 52 2.90 -10.53 -3.38
C GLY A 52 3.38 -11.94 -3.05
N LEU A 53 4.58 -12.26 -3.53
CA LEU A 53 5.23 -13.54 -3.33
C LEU A 53 5.38 -13.91 -1.84
N ASP A 54 5.62 -12.91 -1.00
CA ASP A 54 5.78 -13.08 0.45
C ASP A 54 4.58 -13.75 1.11
N PHE A 55 3.38 -13.54 0.55
CA PHE A 55 2.13 -14.06 1.11
C PHE A 55 1.59 -15.29 0.38
N THR A 56 1.82 -15.37 -0.93
CA THR A 56 1.32 -16.49 -1.74
C THR A 56 2.29 -17.67 -1.80
N GLY A 57 3.57 -17.39 -1.55
CA GLY A 57 4.64 -18.30 -1.93
C GLY A 57 4.78 -18.41 -3.45
N GLY A 58 5.76 -19.12 -3.92
CA GLY A 58 6.02 -19.35 -5.32
C GLY A 58 7.36 -18.80 -5.79
N VAL A 59 7.47 -18.58 -7.08
CA VAL A 59 8.65 -18.03 -7.74
C VAL A 59 8.28 -16.77 -8.49
N SER A 60 9.13 -15.75 -8.37
CA SER A 60 9.06 -14.52 -9.15
C SER A 60 10.38 -14.33 -9.89
N ALA A 61 10.31 -14.13 -11.20
CA ALA A 61 11.47 -13.86 -12.04
C ALA A 61 11.27 -12.55 -12.83
N GLU A 62 12.23 -11.67 -12.76
CA GLU A 62 12.29 -10.46 -13.57
C GLU A 62 13.07 -10.74 -14.84
N LEU A 63 12.42 -10.65 -15.99
CA LEU A 63 12.98 -10.87 -17.29
C LEU A 63 13.14 -9.55 -18.02
N ASN A 64 14.33 -9.32 -18.59
CA ASN A 64 14.57 -8.24 -19.51
C ASN A 64 14.79 -8.80 -20.92
N TYR A 65 14.11 -8.22 -21.90
CA TYR A 65 14.20 -8.57 -23.32
C TYR A 65 14.90 -7.48 -24.11
N ALA A 66 15.67 -7.88 -25.10
CA ALA A 66 16.34 -6.93 -26.01
C ALA A 66 15.33 -6.06 -26.79
N GLN A 67 14.16 -6.63 -27.11
CA GLN A 67 13.05 -5.96 -27.79
C GLN A 67 11.74 -6.16 -27.01
N PRO A 68 10.71 -5.33 -27.23
CA PRO A 68 9.40 -5.53 -26.62
C PRO A 68 8.89 -6.96 -26.83
N ALA A 69 8.53 -7.63 -25.74
CA ALA A 69 8.07 -9.02 -25.77
C ALA A 69 6.57 -9.10 -25.51
N ASN A 70 5.91 -10.03 -26.20
CA ASN A 70 4.50 -10.29 -26.02
C ASN A 70 4.29 -11.26 -24.85
N GLN A 71 3.55 -10.86 -23.83
CA GLN A 71 3.23 -11.67 -22.66
C GLN A 71 2.68 -13.06 -23.03
N THR A 72 1.82 -13.13 -24.03
CA THR A 72 1.20 -14.40 -24.48
C THR A 72 2.23 -15.38 -25.05
N GLU A 73 3.24 -14.87 -25.77
CA GLU A 73 4.31 -15.70 -26.31
C GLU A 73 5.22 -16.22 -25.21
N VAL A 74 5.54 -15.38 -24.23
CA VAL A 74 6.35 -15.78 -23.07
C VAL A 74 5.60 -16.82 -22.22
N ILE A 75 4.30 -16.65 -21.98
CA ILE A 75 3.48 -17.65 -21.28
C ILE A 75 3.49 -18.99 -22.02
N LYS A 76 3.36 -18.98 -23.34
CA LYS A 76 3.40 -20.21 -24.14
C LYS A 76 4.76 -20.90 -24.06
N ALA A 77 5.85 -20.14 -24.15
CA ALA A 77 7.20 -20.66 -24.05
C ALA A 77 7.48 -21.30 -22.69
N LEU A 78 7.08 -20.62 -21.59
CA LEU A 78 7.19 -21.15 -20.24
C LEU A 78 6.35 -22.41 -20.02
N ASN A 79 5.11 -22.42 -20.50
CA ASN A 79 4.24 -23.60 -20.39
C ASN A 79 4.80 -24.81 -21.16
N GLN A 80 5.38 -24.60 -22.34
CA GLN A 80 6.02 -25.65 -23.13
C GLN A 80 7.26 -26.21 -22.43
N ALA A 81 7.97 -25.40 -21.65
CA ALA A 81 9.12 -25.80 -20.86
C ALA A 81 8.74 -26.49 -19.53
N GLY A 82 7.44 -26.63 -19.24
CA GLY A 82 6.95 -27.30 -18.04
C GLY A 82 6.56 -26.36 -16.87
N PHE A 83 6.76 -25.06 -17.00
CA PHE A 83 6.31 -24.06 -16.01
C PHE A 83 4.83 -23.73 -16.20
N LYS A 84 3.98 -24.58 -15.64
CA LYS A 84 2.52 -24.40 -15.70
C LYS A 84 2.06 -23.28 -14.78
N ASP A 85 0.92 -22.67 -15.13
CA ASP A 85 0.28 -21.61 -14.35
C ASP A 85 1.15 -20.36 -14.16
N ALA A 86 2.10 -20.12 -15.07
CA ALA A 86 2.89 -18.91 -15.09
C ALA A 86 2.01 -17.70 -15.46
N VAL A 87 2.09 -16.65 -14.65
CA VAL A 87 1.47 -15.35 -14.89
C VAL A 87 2.56 -14.37 -15.28
N VAL A 88 2.38 -13.67 -16.40
CA VAL A 88 3.34 -12.69 -16.90
C VAL A 88 2.71 -11.30 -16.88
N GLN A 89 3.41 -10.35 -16.27
CA GLN A 89 3.00 -8.95 -16.17
C GLN A 89 4.11 -8.04 -16.68
N THR A 90 3.75 -6.89 -17.25
CA THR A 90 4.73 -5.88 -17.66
C THR A 90 5.21 -5.10 -16.44
N LEU A 91 6.52 -4.89 -16.33
CA LEU A 91 7.16 -4.15 -15.24
C LEU A 91 7.74 -2.83 -15.79
N GLY A 92 6.91 -1.79 -15.84
CA GLY A 92 7.33 -0.46 -16.29
C GLY A 92 7.45 -0.31 -17.81
N SER A 93 8.16 -1.20 -18.50
CA SER A 93 8.30 -1.20 -19.96
C SER A 93 7.89 -2.54 -20.58
N ASN A 94 7.59 -2.53 -21.88
CA ASN A 94 7.24 -3.78 -22.61
C ASN A 94 8.45 -4.71 -22.82
N LYS A 95 9.64 -4.30 -22.40
CA LYS A 95 10.85 -5.12 -22.40
C LYS A 95 11.06 -5.85 -21.08
N ASP A 96 10.53 -5.27 -19.99
CA ASP A 96 10.70 -5.78 -18.65
C ASP A 96 9.42 -6.52 -18.24
N LEU A 97 9.53 -7.81 -18.05
CA LEU A 97 8.41 -8.68 -17.69
C LEU A 97 8.66 -9.33 -16.33
N LEU A 98 7.64 -9.32 -15.50
CA LEU A 98 7.61 -10.04 -14.24
C LEU A 98 6.84 -11.35 -14.47
N VAL A 99 7.53 -12.46 -14.29
CA VAL A 99 6.95 -13.79 -14.34
C VAL A 99 6.73 -14.30 -12.92
N ARG A 100 5.51 -14.74 -12.63
CA ARG A 100 5.17 -15.41 -11.37
C ARG A 100 4.68 -16.81 -11.66
N MET A 101 5.10 -17.77 -10.85
CA MET A 101 4.70 -19.16 -10.97
C MET A 101 4.57 -19.82 -9.60
N PRO A 102 3.83 -20.93 -9.50
CA PRO A 102 3.74 -21.71 -8.26
C PRO A 102 5.11 -22.13 -7.72
N PRO A 103 5.21 -22.52 -6.44
CA PRO A 103 6.47 -22.99 -5.85
C PRO A 103 7.08 -24.10 -6.67
N GLN A 104 8.40 -24.02 -6.89
CA GLN A 104 9.20 -25.02 -7.60
C GLN A 104 10.15 -25.68 -6.60
N GLU A 105 10.48 -26.96 -6.82
CA GLU A 105 11.39 -27.72 -5.96
C GLU A 105 12.89 -27.54 -6.34
N LEU A 106 13.18 -26.65 -7.30
CA LEU A 106 14.53 -26.38 -7.79
C LEU A 106 15.22 -25.31 -6.93
N GLU A 107 16.53 -25.42 -6.80
CA GLU A 107 17.39 -24.37 -6.24
C GLU A 107 17.30 -23.10 -7.10
N VAL A 108 17.49 -21.93 -6.47
CA VAL A 108 17.31 -20.62 -7.15
C VAL A 108 18.21 -20.48 -8.37
N GLU A 109 19.43 -21.00 -8.33
CA GLU A 109 20.39 -20.93 -9.43
C GLU A 109 19.96 -21.80 -10.61
N ASP A 110 19.54 -23.04 -10.36
CA ASP A 110 19.03 -23.96 -11.39
C ASP A 110 17.73 -23.42 -11.99
N LEU A 111 16.90 -22.83 -11.16
CA LEU A 111 15.63 -22.22 -11.56
C LEU A 111 15.88 -21.00 -12.45
N SER A 112 16.84 -20.14 -12.13
CA SER A 112 17.25 -19.00 -12.96
C SER A 112 17.69 -19.46 -14.35
N ASN A 113 18.53 -20.47 -14.42
CA ASN A 113 19.01 -21.05 -15.68
C ASN A 113 17.87 -21.69 -16.48
N ALA A 114 16.97 -22.42 -15.82
CA ALA A 114 15.83 -23.07 -16.45
C ALA A 114 14.85 -22.03 -17.02
N ILE A 115 14.53 -20.96 -16.26
CA ILE A 115 13.67 -19.87 -16.69
C ILE A 115 14.29 -19.10 -17.86
N THR A 116 15.59 -18.77 -17.78
CA THR A 116 16.31 -18.11 -18.88
C THR A 116 16.19 -18.89 -20.16
N LYS A 117 16.37 -20.21 -20.07
CA LYS A 117 16.29 -21.11 -21.23
C LYS A 117 14.87 -21.22 -21.78
N ALA A 118 13.88 -21.30 -20.89
CA ALA A 118 12.47 -21.41 -21.23
C ALA A 118 11.87 -20.13 -21.82
N ALA A 119 12.34 -18.98 -21.38
CA ALA A 119 11.82 -17.67 -21.79
C ALA A 119 12.40 -17.12 -23.09
N GLN A 120 13.35 -17.84 -23.72
CA GLN A 120 13.92 -17.44 -25.00
C GLN A 120 12.84 -17.41 -26.09
N LEU A 121 12.75 -16.29 -26.81
CA LEU A 121 11.87 -16.12 -27.96
C LEU A 121 12.71 -16.10 -29.24
N PRO A 122 12.14 -16.51 -30.40
CA PRO A 122 12.80 -16.35 -31.68
C PRO A 122 13.20 -14.89 -31.92
N ASN A 123 14.50 -14.64 -32.10
CA ASN A 123 15.11 -13.31 -32.32
C ASN A 123 14.96 -12.31 -31.18
N ASN A 124 14.57 -12.72 -29.96
CA ASN A 124 14.47 -11.85 -28.80
C ASN A 124 14.96 -12.58 -27.55
N ALA A 125 16.23 -12.37 -27.21
CA ALA A 125 16.86 -13.00 -26.06
C ALA A 125 16.29 -12.45 -24.76
N ALA A 126 16.00 -13.35 -23.82
CA ALA A 126 15.62 -13.02 -22.45
C ALA A 126 16.82 -13.12 -21.54
N GLU A 127 16.99 -12.15 -20.67
CA GLU A 127 17.95 -12.14 -19.57
C GLU A 127 17.19 -12.06 -18.25
N VAL A 128 17.55 -12.94 -17.31
CA VAL A 128 16.96 -12.95 -15.97
C VAL A 128 17.75 -12.01 -15.09
N HIS A 129 17.13 -10.92 -14.63
CA HIS A 129 17.75 -9.96 -13.73
C HIS A 129 17.69 -10.42 -12.28
N LYS A 130 16.57 -11.00 -11.88
CA LYS A 130 16.32 -11.39 -10.49
C LYS A 130 15.39 -12.59 -10.44
N VAL A 131 15.68 -13.51 -9.52
CA VAL A 131 14.78 -14.61 -9.16
C VAL A 131 14.61 -14.63 -7.66
N ASP A 132 13.38 -14.57 -7.22
CA ASP A 132 12.98 -14.74 -5.83
C ASP A 132 12.12 -16.00 -5.71
N SER A 133 12.38 -16.83 -4.69
CA SER A 133 11.59 -18.03 -4.42
C SER A 133 11.19 -18.08 -2.97
N VAL A 134 9.91 -18.30 -2.71
CA VAL A 134 9.34 -18.44 -1.36
C VAL A 134 8.52 -19.72 -1.31
N GLY A 135 8.82 -20.60 -0.38
CA GLY A 135 8.02 -21.81 -0.16
C GLY A 135 6.58 -21.47 0.23
N GLY A 136 5.60 -22.19 -0.31
CA GLY A 136 4.17 -21.92 -0.07
C GLY A 136 3.78 -21.97 1.41
N GLN A 137 4.40 -22.83 2.19
CA GLN A 137 4.17 -22.90 3.64
C GLN A 137 4.65 -21.63 4.35
N VAL A 138 5.82 -21.10 3.95
CA VAL A 138 6.40 -19.88 4.50
C VAL A 138 5.51 -18.68 4.15
N GLY A 139 5.02 -18.58 2.91
CA GLY A 139 4.11 -17.53 2.48
C GLY A 139 2.83 -17.50 3.32
N ASN A 140 2.18 -18.63 3.55
CA ASN A 140 0.98 -18.69 4.38
C ASN A 140 1.26 -18.33 5.85
N GLU A 141 2.39 -18.73 6.41
CA GLU A 141 2.80 -18.35 7.76
C GLU A 141 3.05 -16.83 7.87
N LEU A 142 3.72 -16.24 6.88
CA LEU A 142 3.94 -14.79 6.80
C LEU A 142 2.62 -14.03 6.68
N TYR A 143 1.68 -14.51 5.88
CA TYR A 143 0.35 -13.91 5.76
C TYR A 143 -0.38 -13.85 7.11
N VAL A 144 -0.46 -14.98 7.82
CA VAL A 144 -1.15 -15.05 9.13
C VAL A 144 -0.45 -14.18 10.17
N ARG A 145 0.88 -14.24 10.24
CA ARG A 145 1.66 -13.41 11.19
C ARG A 145 1.53 -11.91 10.88
N SER A 146 1.55 -11.53 9.61
CA SER A 146 1.39 -10.15 9.18
C SER A 146 0.00 -9.60 9.48
N ALA A 147 -1.06 -10.37 9.20
CA ALA A 147 -2.42 -10.01 9.57
C ALA A 147 -2.58 -9.82 11.08
N GLY A 148 -1.97 -10.71 11.87
CA GLY A 148 -1.92 -10.59 13.34
C GLY A 148 -1.17 -9.34 13.81
N ALA A 149 -0.04 -9.03 13.20
CA ALA A 149 0.76 -7.84 13.54
C ALA A 149 0.01 -6.54 13.24
N VAL A 150 -0.68 -6.44 12.09
CA VAL A 150 -1.52 -5.28 11.75
C VAL A 150 -2.68 -5.16 12.75
N GLY A 151 -3.37 -6.25 13.05
CA GLY A 151 -4.46 -6.25 14.02
C GLY A 151 -4.00 -5.81 15.41
N LEU A 152 -2.86 -6.30 15.87
CA LEU A 152 -2.26 -5.90 17.14
C LEU A 152 -1.84 -4.42 17.12
N ALA A 153 -1.22 -3.93 16.05
CA ALA A 153 -0.84 -2.53 15.91
C ALA A 153 -2.06 -1.61 15.99
N LEU A 154 -3.13 -1.92 15.27
CA LEU A 154 -4.39 -1.16 15.32
C LEU A 154 -5.02 -1.18 16.72
N LEU A 155 -5.00 -2.32 17.40
CA LEU A 155 -5.51 -2.46 18.76
C LEU A 155 -4.71 -1.59 19.75
N LEU A 156 -3.37 -1.65 19.68
CA LEU A 156 -2.51 -0.85 20.54
C LEU A 156 -2.67 0.65 20.28
N MET A 157 -2.84 1.06 19.01
CA MET A 157 -3.15 2.43 18.63
C MET A 157 -4.49 2.88 19.22
N LEU A 158 -5.52 2.05 19.12
CA LEU A 158 -6.84 2.32 19.69
C LEU A 158 -6.75 2.51 21.20
N VAL A 159 -6.07 1.60 21.91
CA VAL A 159 -5.87 1.70 23.37
C VAL A 159 -5.14 2.98 23.73
N TYR A 160 -4.04 3.29 23.03
CA TYR A 160 -3.25 4.50 23.27
C TYR A 160 -4.10 5.78 23.09
N VAL A 161 -4.82 5.90 21.98
CA VAL A 161 -5.66 7.06 21.68
C VAL A 161 -6.79 7.20 22.71
N THR A 162 -7.40 6.09 23.13
CA THR A 162 -8.48 6.10 24.13
C THR A 162 -8.01 6.55 25.53
N ILE A 163 -6.78 6.18 25.91
CA ILE A 163 -6.18 6.62 27.19
C ILE A 163 -5.77 8.09 27.10
N ARG A 164 -5.26 8.53 25.95
CA ARG A 164 -4.65 9.87 25.79
C ARG A 164 -5.71 10.97 25.57
N PHE A 165 -6.85 10.64 24.93
CA PHE A 165 -7.88 11.60 24.55
C PHE A 165 -9.26 11.26 25.14
N GLU A 166 -10.16 12.24 25.10
CA GLU A 166 -11.57 12.00 25.39
C GLU A 166 -12.15 11.01 24.37
N PHE A 167 -13.07 10.17 24.83
CA PHE A 167 -13.66 9.08 24.04
C PHE A 167 -14.21 9.52 22.67
N LYS A 168 -14.79 10.72 22.59
CA LYS A 168 -15.34 11.27 21.33
C LYS A 168 -14.24 11.54 20.29
N LEU A 169 -13.11 12.11 20.71
CA LEU A 169 -11.95 12.37 19.84
C LEU A 169 -11.24 11.07 19.45
N ALA A 170 -11.19 10.11 20.37
CA ALA A 170 -10.61 8.79 20.10
C ALA A 170 -11.36 8.05 18.97
N ILE A 171 -12.70 8.07 18.97
CA ILE A 171 -13.50 7.47 17.88
C ILE A 171 -13.18 8.16 16.55
N GLY A 172 -13.11 9.48 16.51
CA GLY A 172 -12.77 10.22 15.29
C GLY A 172 -11.39 9.84 14.74
N ALA A 173 -10.38 9.77 15.61
CA ALA A 173 -9.03 9.36 15.23
C ALA A 173 -8.98 7.93 14.67
N VAL A 174 -9.66 6.98 15.31
CA VAL A 174 -9.71 5.57 14.85
C VAL A 174 -10.42 5.46 13.50
N LEU A 175 -11.54 6.17 13.32
CA LEU A 175 -12.23 6.19 12.03
C LEU A 175 -11.35 6.77 10.91
N SER A 176 -10.58 7.83 11.21
CA SER A 176 -9.61 8.39 10.26
C SER A 176 -8.53 7.37 9.89
N LEU A 177 -7.94 6.68 10.87
CA LEU A 177 -6.93 5.65 10.63
C LEU A 177 -7.49 4.49 9.77
N CYS A 178 -8.69 4.02 10.09
CA CYS A 178 -9.34 2.97 9.31
C CYS A 178 -9.61 3.43 7.87
N HIS A 179 -10.04 4.67 7.69
CA HIS A 179 -10.26 5.26 6.36
C HIS A 179 -8.95 5.31 5.56
N ASP A 180 -7.86 5.78 6.15
CA ASP A 180 -6.57 5.93 5.46
C ASP A 180 -6.03 4.57 4.99
N VAL A 181 -6.11 3.55 5.85
CA VAL A 181 -5.74 2.17 5.47
C VAL A 181 -6.64 1.65 4.36
N LEU A 182 -7.95 1.82 4.50
CA LEU A 182 -8.92 1.32 3.53
C LEU A 182 -8.72 1.94 2.15
N VAL A 183 -8.48 3.24 2.09
CA VAL A 183 -8.22 3.96 0.83
C VAL A 183 -6.90 3.49 0.21
N THR A 184 -5.84 3.38 1.01
CA THR A 184 -4.53 2.91 0.52
C THR A 184 -4.63 1.50 -0.05
N VAL A 185 -5.23 0.57 0.69
CA VAL A 185 -5.45 -0.82 0.25
C VAL A 185 -6.37 -0.85 -0.98
N GLY A 186 -7.38 0.02 -1.03
CA GLY A 186 -8.29 0.17 -2.18
C GLY A 186 -7.58 0.60 -3.47
N VAL A 187 -6.61 1.50 -3.37
CA VAL A 187 -5.79 1.92 -4.53
C VAL A 187 -4.95 0.73 -5.03
N PHE A 188 -4.33 -0.06 -4.14
CA PHE A 188 -3.60 -1.26 -4.52
C PHE A 188 -4.52 -2.29 -5.21
N ALA A 189 -5.73 -2.49 -4.70
CA ALA A 189 -6.73 -3.36 -5.31
C ALA A 189 -7.20 -2.85 -6.69
N MET A 190 -7.38 -1.53 -6.83
CA MET A 190 -7.78 -0.92 -8.11
C MET A 190 -6.69 -1.06 -9.18
N MET A 191 -5.44 -0.76 -8.83
CA MET A 191 -4.29 -0.78 -9.73
C MET A 191 -3.71 -2.18 -9.92
N GLN A 192 -4.13 -3.16 -9.08
CA GLN A 192 -3.57 -4.53 -9.07
C GLN A 192 -2.05 -4.56 -8.88
N TRP A 193 -1.52 -3.57 -8.15
CA TRP A 193 -0.11 -3.57 -7.76
C TRP A 193 0.17 -4.70 -6.76
N PRO A 194 1.37 -5.30 -6.81
CA PRO A 194 1.73 -6.34 -5.86
C PRO A 194 1.73 -5.81 -4.43
N PHE A 195 0.99 -6.48 -3.57
CA PHE A 195 0.90 -6.19 -2.14
C PHE A 195 1.81 -7.16 -1.39
N ASP A 196 3.00 -6.71 -1.03
CA ASP A 196 4.05 -7.47 -0.35
C ASP A 196 4.33 -6.97 1.08
N LEU A 197 5.33 -7.54 1.76
CA LEU A 197 5.74 -7.12 3.10
C LEU A 197 6.25 -5.67 3.13
N THR A 198 6.85 -5.19 2.06
CA THR A 198 7.36 -3.82 1.96
C THR A 198 6.20 -2.83 1.96
N VAL A 199 5.15 -3.12 1.18
CA VAL A 199 3.91 -2.33 1.16
C VAL A 199 3.23 -2.35 2.51
N LEU A 200 3.18 -3.52 3.18
CA LEU A 200 2.63 -3.63 4.52
C LEU A 200 3.39 -2.76 5.52
N ALA A 201 4.72 -2.78 5.48
CA ALA A 201 5.56 -1.92 6.32
C ALA A 201 5.31 -0.42 6.06
N ALA A 202 5.13 -0.04 4.78
CA ALA A 202 4.79 1.32 4.39
C ALA A 202 3.41 1.75 4.94
N ILE A 203 2.41 0.87 4.92
CA ILE A 203 1.08 1.13 5.51
C ILE A 203 1.19 1.30 7.04
N LEU A 204 1.98 0.49 7.72
CA LEU A 204 2.20 0.66 9.16
C LEU A 204 2.89 2.00 9.49
N ALA A 205 3.85 2.43 8.66
CA ALA A 205 4.45 3.76 8.78
C ALA A 205 3.42 4.88 8.53
N LEU A 206 2.59 4.74 7.50
CA LEU A 206 1.50 5.68 7.21
C LEU A 206 0.53 5.81 8.39
N LEU A 207 0.16 4.70 9.03
CA LEU A 207 -0.65 4.69 10.24
C LEU A 207 -0.01 5.50 11.38
N GLY A 208 1.31 5.36 11.56
CA GLY A 208 2.06 6.12 12.57
C GLY A 208 2.03 7.63 12.29
N PHE A 209 2.19 8.05 11.03
CA PHE A 209 2.10 9.45 10.63
C PHE A 209 0.68 9.99 10.80
N SER A 210 -0.34 9.28 10.32
CA SER A 210 -1.74 9.68 10.43
C SER A 210 -2.18 9.79 11.90
N LEU A 211 -1.71 8.88 12.76
CA LEU A 211 -1.95 8.95 14.20
C LEU A 211 -1.34 10.22 14.80
N ASN A 212 -0.10 10.55 14.44
CA ASN A 212 0.57 11.75 14.95
C ASN A 212 -0.18 13.03 14.55
N ASP A 213 -0.64 13.12 13.31
CA ASP A 213 -1.41 14.25 12.81
C ASP A 213 -2.76 14.38 13.56
N ASN A 214 -3.45 13.27 13.77
CA ASN A 214 -4.70 13.23 14.54
C ASN A 214 -4.48 13.68 16.00
N ILE A 215 -3.35 13.32 16.60
CA ILE A 215 -2.97 13.75 17.96
C ILE A 215 -2.78 15.26 18.01
N VAL A 216 -1.99 15.82 17.09
CA VAL A 216 -1.70 17.27 17.03
C VAL A 216 -2.98 18.09 16.85
N VAL A 217 -3.86 17.66 15.93
CA VAL A 217 -5.14 18.32 15.69
C VAL A 217 -6.07 18.22 16.91
N SER A 218 -6.14 17.04 17.55
CA SER A 218 -6.99 16.81 18.71
C SER A 218 -6.52 17.61 19.94
N ASP A 219 -5.22 17.74 20.15
CA ASP A 219 -4.67 18.58 21.23
C ASP A 219 -5.03 20.07 21.00
N ARG A 220 -5.01 20.52 19.73
CA ARG A 220 -5.34 21.91 19.40
C ARG A 220 -6.84 22.22 19.53
N ILE A 221 -7.70 21.23 19.29
CA ILE A 221 -9.15 21.39 19.49
C ILE A 221 -9.50 21.46 20.97
N ARG A 222 -8.70 20.83 21.83
CA ARG A 222 -8.93 20.79 23.28
C ARG A 222 -8.49 22.05 24.01
N GLU A 223 -7.51 22.82 23.48
CA GLU A 223 -7.10 24.12 23.99
C GLU A 223 -8.16 25.22 23.73
#